data_7a881443a295396e628306a1178819ff
#
_entry.id   7a881443a295396e628306a1178819ff
#
_cell.length_a   1.000
_cell.length_b   1.000
_cell.length_c   1.000
_cell.angle_alpha   90.00
_cell.angle_beta   90.00
_cell.angle_gamma   90.00
#
_symmetry.space_group_name_H-M   'P 1'
#
loop_
_entity.id
_entity.type
_entity.pdbx_description
1 polymer ?
#
loop_
_entity_poly.entity_id
_entity_poly.type
_entity_poly.pdbx_seq_one_letter_code
_entity_poly.pdbx_strand_id
1 'polypeptide(L)'
;MPPENIIVHAPYIVNLANFEKANFGIEFISKEIERMNLIGAQILVLHPGAFVKQEPAATLDFLAQNLKKILKQTQNVTIALETMAGKGTEIGTNLEQIKLLIDKVNDDRIGICLDTCHLWDAGYDLKTDFTEHQGQNLIATLVNLNLLNRVKVIHLNDSKNPLGSRKDRHANIGQGQIGLRALKAIVHHPAFSQIPKILETPYEPGIYKQEIAILKTKENH
;
A
#
# COMPACT_ATOMS: atom_id res chain seq x y z
N MET A 1 19.24 8.81 10.19
CA MET A 1 17.84 8.99 9.68
C MET A 1 16.94 9.10 10.90
N PRO A 2 16.08 10.09 11.01
CA PRO A 2 15.11 10.17 12.10
C PRO A 2 14.20 8.95 12.12
N PRO A 3 13.84 8.40 13.29
CA PRO A 3 13.02 7.18 13.40
C PRO A 3 11.65 7.25 12.70
N GLU A 4 11.02 8.43 12.72
CA GLU A 4 9.75 8.68 12.05
C GLU A 4 9.80 8.55 10.52
N ASN A 5 11.00 8.56 9.94
CA ASN A 5 11.23 8.32 8.51
C ASN A 5 11.50 6.84 8.18
N ILE A 6 11.46 5.97 9.18
CA ILE A 6 11.58 4.52 8.99
C ILE A 6 10.18 3.93 8.84
N ILE A 7 9.93 3.33 7.67
CA ILE A 7 8.71 2.58 7.40
C ILE A 7 9.10 1.11 7.27
N VAL A 8 8.44 0.27 8.06
CA VAL A 8 8.71 -1.16 8.08
C VAL A 8 7.70 -1.87 7.19
N HIS A 9 8.15 -2.85 6.41
CA HIS A 9 7.27 -3.72 5.63
C HIS A 9 7.24 -5.11 6.24
N ALA A 10 6.04 -5.62 6.52
CA ALA A 10 5.86 -6.99 6.99
C ALA A 10 6.24 -7.99 5.88
N PRO A 11 6.85 -9.15 6.22
CA PRO A 11 7.15 -10.17 5.22
C PRO A 11 5.88 -10.64 4.49
N TYR A 12 5.96 -10.81 3.17
CA TYR A 12 4.84 -11.25 2.34
C TYR A 12 4.27 -12.63 2.70
N ILE A 13 5.01 -13.45 3.46
CA ILE A 13 4.57 -14.76 3.94
C ILE A 13 3.47 -14.66 5.01
N VAL A 14 3.33 -13.50 5.65
CA VAL A 14 2.29 -13.27 6.67
C VAL A 14 0.94 -13.17 5.98
N ASN A 15 0.00 -14.05 6.32
CA ASN A 15 -1.38 -14.00 5.87
C ASN A 15 -2.32 -14.10 7.07
N LEU A 16 -2.72 -12.94 7.59
CA LEU A 16 -3.64 -12.83 8.73
C LEU A 16 -5.08 -13.25 8.39
N ALA A 17 -5.40 -13.41 7.12
CA ALA A 17 -6.70 -13.86 6.64
C ALA A 17 -6.83 -15.39 6.60
N ASN A 18 -5.73 -16.14 6.71
CA ASN A 18 -5.74 -17.60 6.65
C ASN A 18 -6.16 -18.20 7.99
N PHE A 19 -7.27 -18.97 8.02
CA PHE A 19 -7.85 -19.53 9.25
C PHE A 19 -6.89 -20.44 10.02
N GLU A 20 -6.01 -21.14 9.32
CA GLU A 20 -5.08 -22.10 9.93
C GLU A 20 -3.75 -21.44 10.38
N LYS A 21 -3.32 -20.41 9.67
CA LYS A 21 -1.97 -19.84 9.81
C LYS A 21 -1.93 -18.47 10.50
N ALA A 22 -3.08 -17.84 10.74
CA ALA A 22 -3.14 -16.47 11.25
C ALA A 22 -2.47 -16.30 12.61
N ASN A 23 -2.48 -17.30 13.49
CA ASN A 23 -1.87 -17.20 14.82
C ASN A 23 -0.37 -16.90 14.75
N PHE A 24 0.35 -17.53 13.83
CA PHE A 24 1.76 -17.22 13.57
C PHE A 24 1.92 -15.76 13.12
N GLY A 25 1.06 -15.31 12.20
CA GLY A 25 1.09 -13.93 11.72
C GLY A 25 0.80 -12.90 12.80
N ILE A 26 -0.17 -13.16 13.69
CA ILE A 26 -0.52 -12.29 14.81
C ILE A 26 0.69 -12.14 15.75
N GLU A 27 1.30 -13.25 16.15
CA GLU A 27 2.47 -13.25 17.02
C GLU A 27 3.65 -12.54 16.37
N PHE A 28 3.91 -12.82 15.10
CA PHE A 28 4.99 -12.20 14.33
C PHE A 28 4.82 -10.67 14.26
N ILE A 29 3.65 -10.19 13.81
CA ILE A 29 3.38 -8.75 13.65
C ILE A 29 3.40 -8.04 15.02
N SER A 30 2.88 -8.67 16.08
CA SER A 30 2.92 -8.06 17.41
C SER A 30 4.37 -7.85 17.89
N LYS A 31 5.23 -8.85 17.72
CA LYS A 31 6.66 -8.73 18.03
C LYS A 31 7.38 -7.71 17.17
N GLU A 32 7.00 -7.60 15.89
CA GLU A 32 7.59 -6.60 15.00
C GLU A 32 7.22 -5.19 15.44
N ILE A 33 5.97 -4.95 15.83
CA ILE A 33 5.53 -3.67 16.39
C ILE A 33 6.28 -3.34 17.70
N GLU A 34 6.54 -4.32 18.56
CA GLU A 34 7.37 -4.10 19.74
C GLU A 34 8.79 -3.63 19.38
N ARG A 35 9.42 -4.26 18.37
CA ARG A 35 10.73 -3.84 17.86
C ARG A 35 10.69 -2.43 17.25
N MET A 36 9.62 -2.13 16.51
CA MET A 36 9.41 -0.80 15.93
C MET A 36 9.30 0.28 17.01
N ASN A 37 8.60 -0.01 18.12
CA ASN A 37 8.52 0.90 19.25
C ASN A 37 9.91 1.18 19.88
N LEU A 38 10.81 0.19 19.92
CA LEU A 38 12.18 0.37 20.44
C LEU A 38 13.02 1.31 19.56
N ILE A 39 12.81 1.30 18.26
CA ILE A 39 13.54 2.16 17.33
C ILE A 39 12.79 3.45 16.98
N GLY A 40 11.54 3.61 17.45
CA GLY A 40 10.70 4.79 17.17
C GLY A 40 10.05 4.82 15.79
N ALA A 41 10.02 3.70 15.04
CA ALA A 41 9.31 3.61 13.75
C ALA A 41 7.79 3.53 13.99
N GLN A 42 7.00 4.22 13.15
CA GLN A 42 5.57 4.43 13.40
C GLN A 42 4.62 3.82 12.37
N ILE A 43 5.13 3.38 11.21
CA ILE A 43 4.31 2.83 10.14
C ILE A 43 4.80 1.43 9.77
N LEU A 44 3.90 0.46 9.84
CA LEU A 44 4.08 -0.91 9.37
C LEU A 44 3.19 -1.13 8.14
N VAL A 45 3.79 -1.37 6.98
CA VAL A 45 3.05 -1.80 5.78
C VAL A 45 2.78 -3.29 5.87
N LEU A 46 1.55 -3.67 5.57
CA LEU A 46 1.09 -5.06 5.64
C LEU A 46 0.22 -5.40 4.44
N HIS A 47 0.57 -6.46 3.71
CA HIS A 47 -0.35 -7.09 2.76
C HIS A 47 -1.57 -7.63 3.52
N PRO A 48 -2.80 -7.32 3.11
CA PRO A 48 -3.99 -7.83 3.80
C PRO A 48 -4.08 -9.36 3.81
N GLY A 49 -3.40 -10.01 2.87
CA GLY A 49 -3.40 -11.46 2.70
C GLY A 49 -4.25 -11.93 1.53
N ALA A 50 -4.72 -13.15 1.58
CA ALA A 50 -5.46 -13.78 0.48
C ALA A 50 -6.57 -14.69 1.01
N PHE A 51 -7.67 -14.79 0.26
CA PHE A 51 -8.81 -15.67 0.59
C PHE A 51 -8.45 -17.16 0.53
N VAL A 52 -7.51 -17.52 -0.35
CA VAL A 52 -7.14 -18.91 -0.65
C VAL A 52 -8.38 -19.69 -1.11
N LYS A 53 -8.88 -20.63 -0.32
CA LYS A 53 -10.11 -21.42 -0.59
C LYS A 53 -11.24 -21.11 0.42
N GLN A 54 -11.10 -20.02 1.16
CA GLN A 54 -12.03 -19.62 2.21
C GLN A 54 -13.16 -18.74 1.64
N GLU A 55 -14.31 -18.73 2.32
CA GLU A 55 -15.44 -17.89 1.94
C GLU A 55 -15.07 -16.40 2.18
N PRO A 56 -15.28 -15.51 1.18
CA PRO A 56 -14.78 -14.13 1.24
C PRO A 56 -15.29 -13.31 2.43
N ALA A 57 -16.58 -13.32 2.72
CA ALA A 57 -17.13 -12.50 3.81
C ALA A 57 -16.60 -12.95 5.18
N ALA A 58 -16.60 -14.25 5.44
CA ALA A 58 -16.05 -14.82 6.68
C ALA A 58 -14.55 -14.56 6.81
N THR A 59 -13.83 -14.57 5.69
CA THR A 59 -12.38 -14.29 5.68
C THR A 59 -12.09 -12.84 6.01
N LEU A 60 -12.87 -11.88 5.51
CA LEU A 60 -12.72 -10.47 5.85
C LEU A 60 -13.05 -10.20 7.33
N ASP A 61 -14.07 -10.85 7.87
CA ASP A 61 -14.41 -10.77 9.29
C ASP A 61 -13.29 -11.33 10.17
N PHE A 62 -12.74 -12.46 9.78
CA PHE A 62 -11.61 -13.09 10.49
C PHE A 62 -10.35 -12.23 10.44
N LEU A 63 -10.00 -11.67 9.28
CA LEU A 63 -8.89 -10.75 9.13
C LEU A 63 -9.06 -9.51 10.03
N ALA A 64 -10.25 -8.91 10.03
CA ALA A 64 -10.55 -7.75 10.88
C ALA A 64 -10.41 -8.08 12.38
N GLN A 65 -10.87 -9.26 12.80
CA GLN A 65 -10.69 -9.73 14.19
C GLN A 65 -9.21 -9.91 14.55
N ASN A 66 -8.39 -10.43 13.64
CA ASN A 66 -6.97 -10.64 13.87
C ASN A 66 -6.21 -9.30 13.93
N LEU A 67 -6.54 -8.33 13.08
CA LEU A 67 -6.03 -6.97 13.17
C LEU A 67 -6.40 -6.32 14.51
N LYS A 68 -7.65 -6.46 14.98
CA LYS A 68 -8.06 -5.98 16.31
C LYS A 68 -7.27 -6.62 17.44
N LYS A 69 -6.96 -7.93 17.36
CA LYS A 69 -6.13 -8.61 18.38
C LYS A 69 -4.73 -7.98 18.45
N ILE A 70 -4.09 -7.76 17.29
CA ILE A 70 -2.77 -7.13 17.21
C ILE A 70 -2.83 -5.71 17.80
N LEU A 71 -3.78 -4.89 17.38
CA LEU A 71 -3.93 -3.52 17.83
C LEU A 71 -4.21 -3.42 19.34
N LYS A 72 -4.96 -4.37 19.90
CA LYS A 72 -5.23 -4.44 21.34
C LYS A 72 -3.96 -4.78 22.17
N GLN A 73 -3.04 -5.54 21.61
CA GLN A 73 -1.81 -5.98 22.27
C GLN A 73 -0.64 -5.02 22.06
N THR A 74 -0.76 -4.08 21.13
CA THR A 74 0.32 -3.19 20.69
C THR A 74 -0.11 -1.72 20.79
N GLN A 75 0.86 -0.82 20.64
CA GLN A 75 0.60 0.63 20.66
C GLN A 75 1.54 1.39 19.72
N ASN A 76 1.23 2.67 19.47
CA ASN A 76 2.04 3.67 18.78
C ASN A 76 2.31 3.44 17.28
N VAL A 77 2.05 2.26 16.73
CA VAL A 77 2.31 1.94 15.32
C VAL A 77 1.00 1.89 14.54
N THR A 78 0.98 2.55 13.40
CA THR A 78 -0.10 2.44 12.41
C THR A 78 0.19 1.27 11.47
N ILE A 79 -0.76 0.37 11.32
CA ILE A 79 -0.72 -0.69 10.31
C ILE A 79 -1.34 -0.13 9.02
N ALA A 80 -0.53 0.07 8.00
CA ALA A 80 -0.95 0.52 6.68
C ALA A 80 -1.24 -0.70 5.79
N LEU A 81 -2.51 -0.98 5.54
CA LEU A 81 -2.93 -2.06 4.64
C LEU A 81 -2.59 -1.67 3.20
N GLU A 82 -1.88 -2.53 2.51
CA GLU A 82 -1.46 -2.25 1.14
C GLU A 82 -2.55 -2.60 0.13
N THR A 83 -2.69 -1.74 -0.90
CA THR A 83 -3.52 -2.08 -2.08
C THR A 83 -2.81 -3.14 -2.89
N MET A 84 -3.54 -4.19 -3.30
CA MET A 84 -2.97 -5.39 -3.95
C MET A 84 -3.34 -5.47 -5.43
N ALA A 85 -2.47 -6.10 -6.21
CA ALA A 85 -2.63 -6.26 -7.66
C ALA A 85 -3.78 -7.18 -8.09
N GLY A 86 -4.23 -8.07 -7.19
CA GLY A 86 -5.27 -9.07 -7.49
C GLY A 86 -4.71 -10.38 -8.04
N LYS A 87 -3.45 -10.68 -7.72
CA LYS A 87 -2.83 -11.96 -8.08
C LYS A 87 -3.48 -13.09 -7.27
N GLY A 88 -4.01 -14.09 -7.96
CA GLY A 88 -4.70 -15.20 -7.31
C GLY A 88 -5.96 -14.73 -6.57
N THR A 89 -5.96 -14.84 -5.25
CA THR A 89 -7.09 -14.50 -4.38
C THR A 89 -6.73 -13.43 -3.34
N GLU A 90 -5.88 -12.49 -3.70
CA GLU A 90 -5.45 -11.38 -2.83
C GLU A 90 -6.63 -10.53 -2.35
N ILE A 91 -6.53 -10.08 -1.10
CA ILE A 91 -7.45 -9.14 -0.45
C ILE A 91 -6.87 -7.73 -0.62
N GLY A 92 -7.73 -6.71 -0.79
CA GLY A 92 -7.28 -5.32 -0.93
C GLY A 92 -7.06 -4.89 -2.38
N THR A 93 -7.69 -5.59 -3.33
CA THR A 93 -7.58 -5.31 -4.78
C THR A 93 -8.39 -4.09 -5.23
N ASN A 94 -9.27 -3.57 -4.39
CA ASN A 94 -10.00 -2.33 -4.60
C ASN A 94 -10.16 -1.55 -3.30
N LEU A 95 -10.42 -0.27 -3.42
CA LEU A 95 -10.50 0.64 -2.29
C LEU A 95 -11.74 0.39 -1.43
N GLU A 96 -12.83 -0.13 -1.99
CA GLU A 96 -14.05 -0.50 -1.27
C GLU A 96 -13.78 -1.66 -0.29
N GLN A 97 -12.96 -2.62 -0.69
CA GLN A 97 -12.58 -3.74 0.17
C GLN A 97 -11.66 -3.28 1.32
N ILE A 98 -10.72 -2.37 1.04
CA ILE A 98 -9.90 -1.73 2.07
C ILE A 98 -10.79 -0.92 3.03
N LYS A 99 -11.74 -0.14 2.49
CA LYS A 99 -12.72 0.60 3.31
C LYS A 99 -13.48 -0.32 4.24
N LEU A 100 -14.00 -1.41 3.72
CA LEU A 100 -14.74 -2.40 4.50
C LEU A 100 -13.88 -2.97 5.66
N LEU A 101 -12.61 -3.26 5.42
CA LEU A 101 -11.68 -3.72 6.45
C LEU A 101 -11.45 -2.66 7.52
N ILE A 102 -11.21 -1.40 7.11
CA ILE A 102 -11.02 -0.28 8.03
C ILE A 102 -12.26 -0.10 8.92
N ASP A 103 -13.45 -0.14 8.34
CA ASP A 103 -14.70 -0.02 9.10
C ASP A 103 -14.91 -1.19 10.07
N LYS A 104 -14.62 -2.42 9.61
CA LYS A 104 -14.72 -3.59 10.47
C LYS A 104 -13.72 -3.56 11.63
N VAL A 105 -12.50 -3.07 11.41
CA VAL A 105 -11.50 -2.92 12.47
C VAL A 105 -11.87 -1.76 13.41
N ASN A 106 -12.29 -0.63 12.87
CA ASN A 106 -12.71 0.56 13.61
C ASN A 106 -11.66 1.02 14.65
N ASP A 107 -10.42 1.18 14.19
CA ASP A 107 -9.30 1.71 14.98
C ASP A 107 -8.54 2.74 14.13
N ASP A 108 -8.14 3.86 14.75
CA ASP A 108 -7.43 4.94 14.04
C ASP A 108 -6.01 4.56 13.61
N ARG A 109 -5.47 3.50 14.18
CA ARG A 109 -4.17 2.94 13.81
C ARG A 109 -4.23 1.99 12.60
N ILE A 110 -5.34 1.91 11.87
CA ILE A 110 -5.39 1.30 10.55
C ILE A 110 -5.34 2.39 9.50
N GLY A 111 -4.32 2.34 8.66
CA GLY A 111 -4.11 3.20 7.50
C GLY A 111 -4.03 2.42 6.20
N ILE A 112 -3.60 3.10 5.14
CA ILE A 112 -3.47 2.55 3.80
C ILE A 112 -2.07 2.82 3.27
N CYS A 113 -1.47 1.83 2.62
CA CYS A 113 -0.38 1.97 1.68
C CYS A 113 -0.95 1.86 0.26
N LEU A 114 -0.80 2.90 -0.55
CA LEU A 114 -1.14 2.86 -1.97
C LEU A 114 0.09 2.41 -2.75
N ASP A 115 0.06 1.24 -3.37
CA ASP A 115 1.07 0.84 -4.35
C ASP A 115 0.58 1.16 -5.77
N THR A 116 1.37 1.94 -6.52
CA THR A 116 0.98 2.39 -7.86
C THR A 116 1.01 1.26 -8.89
N CYS A 117 1.93 0.30 -8.78
CA CYS A 117 1.96 -0.90 -9.62
C CYS A 117 0.75 -1.80 -9.33
N HIS A 118 0.44 -2.01 -8.04
CA HIS A 118 -0.70 -2.83 -7.65
C HIS A 118 -2.03 -2.20 -8.08
N LEU A 119 -2.24 -0.90 -7.87
CA LEU A 119 -3.44 -0.20 -8.36
C LEU A 119 -3.59 -0.33 -9.88
N TRP A 120 -2.50 -0.12 -10.64
CA TRP A 120 -2.50 -0.29 -12.08
C TRP A 120 -2.86 -1.72 -12.50
N ASP A 121 -2.22 -2.70 -11.90
CA ASP A 121 -2.45 -4.12 -12.19
C ASP A 121 -3.86 -4.57 -11.73
N ALA A 122 -4.46 -3.91 -10.73
CA ALA A 122 -5.85 -4.11 -10.31
C ALA A 122 -6.88 -3.42 -11.22
N GLY A 123 -6.46 -2.51 -12.11
CA GLY A 123 -7.33 -1.87 -13.11
C GLY A 123 -7.59 -0.38 -12.90
N TYR A 124 -6.89 0.29 -11.99
CA TYR A 124 -6.92 1.74 -11.85
C TYR A 124 -6.03 2.38 -12.93
N ASP A 125 -6.61 3.05 -13.90
CA ASP A 125 -5.86 3.73 -14.97
C ASP A 125 -5.16 5.00 -14.45
N LEU A 126 -4.10 4.81 -13.68
CA LEU A 126 -3.31 5.90 -13.13
C LEU A 126 -2.65 6.77 -14.22
N LYS A 127 -2.36 6.17 -15.39
CA LYS A 127 -1.74 6.90 -16.49
C LYS A 127 -2.67 7.99 -17.00
N THR A 128 -3.85 7.64 -17.49
CA THR A 128 -4.83 8.61 -17.99
C THR A 128 -5.30 9.55 -16.86
N ASP A 129 -5.57 9.02 -15.68
CA ASP A 129 -6.05 9.82 -14.55
C ASP A 129 -5.08 10.95 -14.18
N PHE A 130 -3.80 10.66 -14.02
CA PHE A 130 -2.83 11.66 -13.59
C PHE A 130 -2.26 12.51 -14.73
N THR A 131 -2.33 12.08 -15.99
CA THR A 131 -1.84 12.88 -17.12
C THR A 131 -2.92 13.73 -17.79
N GLU A 132 -4.19 13.35 -17.71
CA GLU A 132 -5.31 14.03 -18.38
C GLU A 132 -6.34 14.60 -17.40
N HIS A 133 -6.54 13.94 -16.25
CA HIS A 133 -7.56 14.29 -15.25
C HIS A 133 -6.98 14.77 -13.93
N GLN A 134 -5.70 15.03 -13.83
CA GLN A 134 -5.02 15.56 -12.64
C GLN A 134 -5.25 14.70 -11.37
N GLY A 135 -5.43 13.39 -11.50
CA GLY A 135 -5.68 12.46 -10.41
C GLY A 135 -7.10 12.50 -9.83
N GLN A 136 -8.04 13.16 -10.53
CA GLN A 136 -9.39 13.38 -10.00
C GLN A 136 -10.13 12.07 -9.68
N ASN A 137 -9.97 11.04 -10.51
CA ASN A 137 -10.70 9.77 -10.30
C ASN A 137 -10.24 9.05 -9.03
N LEU A 138 -8.94 8.86 -8.85
CA LEU A 138 -8.40 8.22 -7.64
C LEU A 138 -8.69 9.07 -6.39
N ILE A 139 -8.44 10.38 -6.46
CA ILE A 139 -8.65 11.28 -5.32
C ILE A 139 -10.14 11.33 -4.95
N ALA A 140 -11.05 11.46 -5.93
CA ALA A 140 -12.49 11.45 -5.66
C ALA A 140 -12.93 10.13 -5.02
N THR A 141 -12.40 9.00 -5.48
CA THR A 141 -12.69 7.69 -4.87
C THR A 141 -12.22 7.65 -3.41
N LEU A 142 -10.99 8.09 -3.13
CA LEU A 142 -10.46 8.16 -1.76
C LEU A 142 -11.28 9.09 -0.87
N VAL A 143 -11.73 10.24 -1.38
CA VAL A 143 -12.58 11.19 -0.64
C VAL A 143 -13.97 10.59 -0.38
N ASN A 144 -14.63 10.06 -1.40
CA ASN A 144 -15.98 9.49 -1.28
C ASN A 144 -16.04 8.31 -0.31
N LEU A 145 -14.97 7.53 -0.23
CA LEU A 145 -14.82 6.43 0.72
C LEU A 145 -14.29 6.88 2.10
N ASN A 146 -14.03 8.17 2.32
CA ASN A 146 -13.37 8.69 3.53
C ASN A 146 -12.00 8.02 3.82
N LEU A 147 -11.23 7.73 2.77
CA LEU A 147 -9.94 7.04 2.85
C LEU A 147 -8.74 7.97 2.68
N LEU A 148 -8.91 9.19 2.13
CA LEU A 148 -7.78 10.06 1.81
C LEU A 148 -6.89 10.33 3.05
N ASN A 149 -7.48 10.63 4.19
CA ASN A 149 -6.75 10.87 5.45
C ASN A 149 -6.16 9.60 6.08
N ARG A 150 -6.54 8.43 5.56
CA ARG A 150 -6.01 7.13 5.97
C ARG A 150 -4.79 6.72 5.17
N VAL A 151 -4.46 7.39 4.06
CA VAL A 151 -3.24 7.12 3.29
C VAL A 151 -2.03 7.54 4.12
N LYS A 152 -1.13 6.60 4.43
CA LYS A 152 0.04 6.80 5.29
C LYS A 152 1.35 6.68 4.53
N VAL A 153 1.36 5.96 3.42
CA VAL A 153 2.53 5.76 2.57
C VAL A 153 2.09 5.45 1.14
N ILE A 154 2.92 5.79 0.19
CA ILE A 154 2.77 5.39 -1.21
C ILE A 154 4.00 4.59 -1.61
N HIS A 155 3.81 3.35 -2.04
CA HIS A 155 4.81 2.62 -2.81
C HIS A 155 4.73 3.10 -4.25
N LEU A 156 5.78 3.78 -4.68
CA LEU A 156 5.81 4.44 -5.98
C LEU A 156 6.61 3.58 -6.96
N ASN A 157 5.92 2.73 -7.66
CA ASN A 157 6.48 1.74 -8.58
C ASN A 157 5.86 1.89 -9.97
N ASP A 158 6.64 1.69 -11.04
CA ASP A 158 6.07 1.49 -12.36
C ASP A 158 5.68 0.01 -12.56
N SER A 159 4.84 -0.30 -13.53
CA SER A 159 4.43 -1.69 -13.80
C SER A 159 4.95 -2.17 -15.15
N LYS A 160 5.49 -3.41 -15.19
CA LYS A 160 5.85 -4.08 -16.44
C LYS A 160 4.63 -4.53 -17.25
N ASN A 161 3.46 -4.57 -16.65
CA ASN A 161 2.28 -5.22 -17.19
C ASN A 161 1.28 -4.21 -17.77
N PRO A 162 0.42 -4.63 -18.70
CA PRO A 162 -0.75 -3.85 -19.09
C PRO A 162 -1.72 -3.61 -17.93
N LEU A 163 -2.54 -2.58 -18.05
CA LEU A 163 -3.61 -2.25 -17.10
C LEU A 163 -4.49 -3.47 -16.82
N GLY A 164 -4.79 -3.72 -15.55
CA GLY A 164 -5.69 -4.78 -15.12
C GLY A 164 -5.13 -6.21 -15.24
N SER A 165 -3.82 -6.36 -15.38
CA SER A 165 -3.18 -7.67 -15.63
C SER A 165 -3.15 -8.61 -14.42
N ARG A 166 -3.31 -8.10 -13.19
CA ARG A 166 -3.27 -8.85 -11.92
C ARG A 166 -2.01 -9.68 -11.72
N LYS A 167 -0.83 -9.11 -12.02
CA LYS A 167 0.45 -9.86 -12.02
C LYS A 167 1.45 -9.43 -10.97
N ASP A 168 1.44 -8.16 -10.57
CA ASP A 168 2.40 -7.61 -9.63
C ASP A 168 3.85 -7.82 -10.11
N ARG A 169 4.33 -6.95 -10.98
CA ARG A 169 5.71 -6.92 -11.49
C ARG A 169 6.18 -5.50 -11.64
N HIS A 170 6.94 -5.04 -10.66
CA HIS A 170 7.51 -3.70 -10.65
C HIS A 170 8.49 -3.50 -11.80
N ALA A 171 8.40 -2.35 -12.44
CA ALA A 171 9.40 -1.82 -13.36
C ALA A 171 10.11 -0.63 -12.71
N ASN A 172 11.31 -0.30 -13.21
CA ASN A 172 11.96 0.94 -12.83
C ASN A 172 11.17 2.14 -13.31
N ILE A 173 11.31 3.27 -12.62
CA ILE A 173 10.53 4.49 -12.86
C ILE A 173 10.65 4.96 -14.32
N GLY A 174 9.52 5.05 -15.00
CA GLY A 174 9.43 5.46 -16.40
C GLY A 174 9.80 4.38 -17.42
N GLN A 175 10.07 3.16 -16.98
CA GLN A 175 10.37 2.01 -17.85
C GLN A 175 9.20 1.03 -17.97
N GLY A 176 8.07 1.33 -17.31
CA GLY A 176 6.86 0.52 -17.32
C GLY A 176 5.71 1.17 -18.09
N GLN A 177 4.53 0.64 -17.84
CA GLN A 177 3.31 1.00 -18.56
C GLN A 177 2.57 2.23 -17.97
N ILE A 178 2.76 2.52 -16.67
CA ILE A 178 2.23 3.71 -16.01
C ILE A 178 2.96 4.94 -16.58
N GLY A 179 4.28 4.88 -16.59
CA GLY A 179 5.16 5.87 -17.21
C GLY A 179 5.52 7.05 -16.30
N LEU A 180 6.65 7.68 -16.61
CA LEU A 180 7.27 8.72 -15.80
C LEU A 180 6.35 9.92 -15.54
N ARG A 181 5.59 10.37 -16.54
CA ARG A 181 4.73 11.56 -16.42
C ARG A 181 3.64 11.37 -15.36
N ALA A 182 2.96 10.23 -15.37
CA ALA A 182 1.94 9.91 -14.36
C ALA A 182 2.54 9.77 -12.95
N LEU A 183 3.66 9.06 -12.83
CA LEU A 183 4.34 8.88 -11.55
C LEU A 183 4.84 10.21 -10.97
N LYS A 184 5.39 11.11 -11.78
CA LYS A 184 5.72 12.47 -11.36
C LYS A 184 4.49 13.26 -10.91
N ALA A 185 3.39 13.17 -11.64
CA ALA A 185 2.14 13.82 -11.26
C ALA A 185 1.63 13.32 -9.90
N ILE A 186 1.73 12.02 -9.61
CA ILE A 186 1.41 11.45 -8.30
C ILE A 186 2.34 12.03 -7.20
N VAL A 187 3.65 12.07 -7.45
CA VAL A 187 4.64 12.60 -6.49
C VAL A 187 4.33 14.03 -6.09
N HIS A 188 3.99 14.86 -7.06
CA HIS A 188 3.78 16.30 -6.88
C HIS A 188 2.32 16.68 -6.62
N HIS A 189 1.39 15.71 -6.57
CA HIS A 189 -0.02 15.99 -6.32
C HIS A 189 -0.23 16.58 -4.92
N PRO A 190 -0.97 17.70 -4.77
CA PRO A 190 -1.17 18.37 -3.48
C PRO A 190 -1.73 17.46 -2.39
N ALA A 191 -2.68 16.57 -2.73
CA ALA A 191 -3.29 15.63 -1.78
C ALA A 191 -2.27 14.64 -1.18
N PHE A 192 -1.14 14.41 -1.84
CA PHE A 192 -0.11 13.48 -1.40
C PHE A 192 1.17 14.17 -0.93
N SER A 193 1.20 15.50 -0.85
CA SER A 193 2.42 16.28 -0.55
C SER A 193 3.11 15.87 0.75
N GLN A 194 2.37 15.52 1.79
CA GLN A 194 2.88 15.11 3.09
C GLN A 194 3.02 13.59 3.26
N ILE A 195 2.61 12.81 2.26
CA ILE A 195 2.68 11.36 2.33
C ILE A 195 4.07 10.90 1.86
N PRO A 196 4.81 10.08 2.63
CA PRO A 196 6.08 9.51 2.20
C PRO A 196 5.89 8.59 0.98
N LYS A 197 6.87 8.63 0.06
CA LYS A 197 6.93 7.78 -1.13
C LYS A 197 8.14 6.88 -1.01
N ILE A 198 7.95 5.59 -1.25
CA ILE A 198 8.98 4.56 -1.18
C ILE A 198 9.05 3.85 -2.54
N LEU A 199 10.26 3.59 -3.00
CA LEU A 199 10.52 2.81 -4.21
C LEU A 199 10.79 1.35 -3.84
N GLU A 200 10.15 0.44 -4.57
CA GLU A 200 10.41 -1.00 -4.51
C GLU A 200 10.75 -1.53 -5.92
N THR A 201 11.28 -0.65 -6.74
CA THR A 201 11.69 -0.95 -8.12
C THR A 201 12.86 -1.94 -8.14
N PRO A 202 13.05 -2.70 -9.25
CA PRO A 202 14.16 -3.62 -9.38
C PRO A 202 15.50 -2.95 -9.10
N TYR A 203 16.26 -3.56 -8.16
CA TYR A 203 17.50 -2.95 -7.68
C TYR A 203 18.66 -3.16 -8.63
N GLU A 204 19.34 -2.06 -8.94
CA GLU A 204 20.68 -2.01 -9.52
C GLU A 204 21.51 -0.97 -8.76
N PRO A 205 22.84 -1.09 -8.65
CA PRO A 205 23.66 -0.13 -7.94
C PRO A 205 23.45 1.31 -8.44
N GLY A 206 23.01 2.19 -7.54
CA GLY A 206 22.78 3.62 -7.83
C GLY A 206 21.42 3.95 -8.46
N ILE A 207 20.59 2.97 -8.81
CA ILE A 207 19.29 3.21 -9.49
C ILE A 207 18.35 4.05 -8.65
N TYR A 208 18.18 3.79 -7.35
CA TYR A 208 17.29 4.55 -6.48
C TYR A 208 17.68 6.03 -6.41
N LYS A 209 18.99 6.34 -6.41
CA LYS A 209 19.44 7.74 -6.43
C LYS A 209 19.01 8.44 -7.73
N GLN A 210 19.09 7.76 -8.87
CA GLN A 210 18.67 8.28 -10.16
C GLN A 210 17.15 8.46 -10.22
N GLU A 211 16.39 7.45 -9.82
CA GLU A 211 14.92 7.47 -9.82
C GLU A 211 14.38 8.58 -8.91
N ILE A 212 14.92 8.72 -7.69
CA ILE A 212 14.55 9.80 -6.77
C ILE A 212 14.89 11.17 -7.37
N ALA A 213 16.04 11.33 -8.03
CA ALA A 213 16.40 12.58 -8.68
C ALA A 213 15.44 12.95 -9.81
N ILE A 214 15.09 11.98 -10.67
CA ILE A 214 14.12 12.19 -11.76
C ILE A 214 12.73 12.55 -11.22
N LEU A 215 12.26 11.87 -10.17
CA LEU A 215 10.94 12.10 -9.58
C LEU A 215 10.84 13.46 -8.87
N LYS A 216 11.94 13.96 -8.29
CA LYS A 216 11.97 15.26 -7.61
C LYS A 216 11.94 16.46 -8.57
N THR A 217 12.31 16.28 -9.82
CA THR A 217 12.27 17.36 -10.82
C THR A 217 10.82 17.64 -11.21
N LYS A 218 10.33 18.86 -10.98
CA LYS A 218 9.04 19.31 -11.54
C LYS A 218 9.16 19.46 -13.06
N GLU A 219 8.14 19.08 -13.79
CA GLU A 219 8.04 19.47 -15.20
C GLU A 219 7.77 20.96 -15.23
N ASN A 220 8.64 21.74 -15.92
CA ASN A 220 8.35 23.12 -16.27
C ASN A 220 7.24 23.07 -17.33
N HIS A 221 6.04 23.51 -16.98
CA HIS A 221 4.94 23.74 -17.92
C HIS A 221 5.21 24.98 -18.76
#